data_558592db0e86da1e25d1a27f1528c739
#
_entry.id   558592db0e86da1e25d1a27f1528c739
#
_cell.length_a   1.000
_cell.length_b   1.000
_cell.length_c   1.000
_cell.angle_alpha   90.00
_cell.angle_beta   90.00
_cell.angle_gamma   90.00
#
_symmetry.space_group_name_H-M   'P 1'
#
loop_
_entity.id
_entity.type
_entity.pdbx_description
1 polymer ?
#
loop_
_entity_poly.entity_id
_entity_poly.type
_entity_poly.pdbx_seq_one_letter_code
_entity_poly.pdbx_strand_id
1 'polypeptide(L)'
;DANPHLIIGWHKPTLPAFEDYVFDVIEALLSKGRTSRFHRSIVQGRQIAEDVSAVNGMPGARYANLFMISGTPRHPHGTDELEVAVYAELEKLKKEPVKKQELEKIINQLRAEFIRELNSNSGLASRLSYYEIIAGDYRYMTRYIEMIEKITPQDIMEAAKKYLTEENRTVAVLQKKVKP
;
A
#
# COMPACT_ATOMS: atom_id res chain seq x y z
N ASP A 1 -17.94 -9.91 20.47
CA ASP A 1 -16.77 -9.09 20.84
C ASP A 1 -15.86 -8.97 19.62
N ALA A 2 -15.89 -7.81 18.96
CA ALA A 2 -14.98 -7.51 17.85
C ALA A 2 -13.68 -6.90 18.41
N ASN A 3 -12.54 -7.31 17.89
CA ASN A 3 -11.27 -6.65 18.21
C ASN A 3 -11.27 -5.22 17.63
N PRO A 4 -10.64 -4.26 18.31
CA PRO A 4 -10.44 -2.92 17.75
C PRO A 4 -9.75 -3.01 16.41
N HIS A 5 -10.21 -2.21 15.45
CA HIS A 5 -9.65 -2.22 14.09
C HIS A 5 -9.70 -0.83 13.48
N LEU A 6 -8.64 -0.46 12.76
CA LEU A 6 -8.49 0.81 12.07
C LEU A 6 -8.44 0.57 10.57
N ILE A 7 -9.20 1.37 9.81
CA ILE A 7 -9.10 1.43 8.35
C ILE A 7 -9.00 2.90 7.94
N ILE A 8 -8.04 3.22 7.08
CA ILE A 8 -7.86 4.54 6.50
C ILE A 8 -7.75 4.39 4.98
N GLY A 9 -8.55 5.16 4.23
CA GLY A 9 -8.55 5.13 2.78
C GLY A 9 -8.33 6.51 2.17
N TRP A 10 -7.54 6.58 1.09
CA TRP A 10 -7.31 7.77 0.28
C TRP A 10 -7.69 7.50 -1.17
N HIS A 11 -8.42 8.41 -1.80
CA HIS A 11 -8.66 8.36 -3.23
C HIS A 11 -7.36 8.55 -4.02
N LYS A 12 -7.21 7.78 -5.09
CA LYS A 12 -6.06 7.85 -5.98
C LYS A 12 -6.45 7.49 -7.42
N PRO A 13 -5.62 7.84 -8.43
CA PRO A 13 -5.80 7.35 -9.79
C PRO A 13 -5.68 5.83 -9.87
N THR A 14 -6.35 5.24 -10.88
CA THR A 14 -6.24 3.82 -11.22
C THR A 14 -5.51 3.65 -12.55
N LEU A 15 -5.17 2.40 -12.89
CA LEU A 15 -4.61 2.07 -14.21
C LEU A 15 -5.43 2.72 -15.35
N PRO A 16 -4.78 3.24 -16.41
CA PRO A 16 -3.34 3.13 -16.71
C PRO A 16 -2.46 4.28 -16.19
N ALA A 17 -2.93 5.06 -15.21
CA ALA A 17 -2.15 6.18 -14.67
C ALA A 17 -0.84 5.71 -14.04
N PHE A 18 0.24 6.47 -14.25
CA PHE A 18 1.58 6.15 -13.71
C PHE A 18 1.59 6.10 -12.18
N GLU A 19 0.81 6.95 -11.55
CA GLU A 19 0.68 6.99 -10.09
C GLU A 19 0.14 5.69 -9.50
N ASP A 20 -0.64 4.89 -10.23
CA ASP A 20 -1.11 3.60 -9.75
C ASP A 20 0.07 2.64 -9.51
N TYR A 21 1.05 2.60 -10.43
CA TYR A 21 2.29 1.84 -10.25
C TYR A 21 3.15 2.38 -9.10
N VAL A 22 3.16 3.70 -8.89
CA VAL A 22 3.84 4.32 -7.74
C VAL A 22 3.22 3.83 -6.43
N PHE A 23 1.89 3.69 -6.37
CA PHE A 23 1.19 3.14 -5.20
C PHE A 23 1.47 1.66 -4.96
N ASP A 24 1.75 0.84 -5.98
CA ASP A 24 2.24 -0.53 -5.79
C ASP A 24 3.60 -0.54 -5.06
N VAL A 25 4.48 0.39 -5.41
CA VAL A 25 5.78 0.54 -4.74
C VAL A 25 5.60 1.06 -3.32
N ILE A 26 4.70 2.04 -3.09
CA ILE A 26 4.38 2.56 -1.75
C ILE A 26 3.80 1.45 -0.87
N GLU A 27 2.87 0.64 -1.38
CA GLU A 27 2.32 -0.53 -0.67
C GLU A 27 3.44 -1.47 -0.21
N ALA A 28 4.33 -1.83 -1.13
CA ALA A 28 5.42 -2.74 -0.84
C ALA A 28 6.43 -2.17 0.17
N LEU A 29 6.77 -0.88 0.08
CA LEU A 29 7.62 -0.18 1.05
C LEU A 29 7.03 -0.19 2.45
N LEU A 30 5.71 0.06 2.54
CA LEU A 30 5.03 0.21 3.83
C LEU A 30 4.75 -1.12 4.51
N SER A 31 4.30 -2.15 3.77
CA SER A 31 3.72 -3.34 4.41
C SER A 31 4.24 -4.68 3.93
N LYS A 32 5.08 -4.75 2.86
CA LYS A 32 5.45 -6.04 2.29
C LYS A 32 6.63 -6.70 3.00
N GLY A 33 6.32 -7.70 3.82
CA GLY A 33 7.30 -8.51 4.53
C GLY A 33 7.88 -7.87 5.79
N ARG A 34 8.73 -8.64 6.50
CA ARG A 34 9.28 -8.27 7.82
C ARG A 34 10.20 -7.04 7.81
N THR A 35 10.69 -6.63 6.66
CA THR A 35 11.59 -5.48 6.51
C THR A 35 10.86 -4.23 6.04
N SER A 36 9.54 -4.27 5.88
CA SER A 36 8.70 -3.13 5.53
C SER A 36 8.67 -2.10 6.66
N ARG A 37 8.32 -0.86 6.33
CA ARG A 37 8.38 0.25 7.29
C ARG A 37 7.39 0.05 8.43
N PHE A 38 6.15 -0.33 8.15
CA PHE A 38 5.15 -0.59 9.20
C PHE A 38 5.55 -1.74 10.12
N HIS A 39 6.03 -2.85 9.54
CA HIS A 39 6.44 -3.98 10.37
C HIS A 39 7.59 -3.60 11.31
N ARG A 40 8.62 -2.91 10.79
CA ARG A 40 9.79 -2.51 11.59
C ARG A 40 9.48 -1.45 12.64
N SER A 41 8.66 -0.44 12.30
CA SER A 41 8.46 0.71 13.19
C SER A 41 7.27 0.51 14.14
N ILE A 42 6.16 -0.06 13.65
CA ILE A 42 4.90 -0.14 14.40
C ILE A 42 4.76 -1.50 15.09
N VAL A 43 4.98 -2.60 14.32
CA VAL A 43 4.77 -3.95 14.87
C VAL A 43 5.93 -4.40 15.75
N GLN A 44 7.17 -4.31 15.28
CA GLN A 44 8.36 -4.72 16.04
C GLN A 44 8.92 -3.63 16.95
N GLY A 45 9.06 -2.41 16.44
CA GLY A 45 9.74 -1.32 17.15
C GLY A 45 8.92 -0.80 18.31
N ARG A 46 7.76 -0.24 18.03
CA ARG A 46 6.88 0.36 19.05
C ARG A 46 5.93 -0.64 19.69
N GLN A 47 5.72 -1.79 19.06
CA GLN A 47 4.79 -2.84 19.47
C GLN A 47 3.33 -2.36 19.67
N ILE A 48 2.93 -1.33 18.93
CA ILE A 48 1.60 -0.71 19.01
C ILE A 48 0.53 -1.57 18.34
N ALA A 49 0.90 -2.33 17.30
CA ALA A 49 -0.05 -3.14 16.54
C ALA A 49 0.34 -4.62 16.49
N GLU A 50 -0.67 -5.48 16.36
CA GLU A 50 -0.49 -6.89 16.01
C GLU A 50 -0.13 -7.02 14.53
N ASP A 51 -0.86 -6.27 13.68
CA ASP A 51 -0.64 -6.17 12.25
C ASP A 51 -0.95 -4.76 11.73
N VAL A 52 -0.27 -4.36 10.67
CA VAL A 52 -0.60 -3.19 9.85
C VAL A 52 -0.28 -3.51 8.40
N SER A 53 -1.22 -3.29 7.52
CA SER A 53 -1.07 -3.52 6.08
C SER A 53 -1.51 -2.32 5.25
N ALA A 54 -0.94 -2.19 4.08
CA ALA A 54 -1.36 -1.27 3.04
C ALA A 54 -1.79 -2.09 1.82
N VAL A 55 -2.81 -1.63 1.10
CA VAL A 55 -3.33 -2.28 -0.11
C VAL A 55 -3.64 -1.22 -1.15
N ASN A 56 -3.11 -1.39 -2.36
CA ASN A 56 -3.43 -0.57 -3.52
C ASN A 56 -4.69 -1.11 -4.23
N GLY A 57 -5.61 -0.23 -4.64
CA GLY A 57 -6.73 -0.59 -5.51
C GLY A 57 -7.99 -1.13 -4.81
N MET A 58 -8.30 -0.74 -3.59
CA MET A 58 -9.53 -1.14 -2.88
C MET A 58 -10.72 -0.24 -3.24
N PRO A 59 -11.95 -0.78 -3.37
CA PRO A 59 -12.35 -2.19 -3.29
C PRO A 59 -12.11 -2.97 -4.59
N GLY A 60 -11.60 -2.35 -5.64
CA GLY A 60 -11.28 -2.94 -6.93
C GLY A 60 -10.74 -1.90 -7.90
N ALA A 61 -9.93 -2.31 -8.88
CA ALA A 61 -9.13 -1.41 -9.71
C ALA A 61 -9.84 -0.86 -10.97
N ARG A 62 -11.09 -1.30 -11.27
CA ARG A 62 -11.79 -0.93 -12.52
C ARG A 62 -12.24 0.54 -12.55
N TYR A 63 -12.56 1.12 -11.40
CA TYR A 63 -13.03 2.48 -11.24
C TYR A 63 -12.14 3.23 -10.25
N ALA A 64 -12.43 4.50 -10.01
CA ALA A 64 -11.79 5.26 -8.95
C ALA A 64 -11.78 4.44 -7.66
N ASN A 65 -10.60 4.28 -7.07
CA ASN A 65 -10.37 3.38 -5.94
C ASN A 65 -9.50 4.04 -4.88
N LEU A 66 -9.24 3.29 -3.82
CA LEU A 66 -8.52 3.77 -2.66
C LEU A 66 -7.16 3.07 -2.52
N PHE A 67 -6.18 3.84 -2.07
CA PHE A 67 -5.08 3.30 -1.31
C PHE A 67 -5.54 3.16 0.13
N MET A 68 -5.53 1.95 0.67
CA MET A 68 -6.10 1.65 1.98
C MET A 68 -5.01 1.15 2.92
N ILE A 69 -5.04 1.62 4.17
CA ILE A 69 -4.25 1.09 5.27
C ILE A 69 -5.22 0.54 6.30
N SER A 70 -4.94 -0.66 6.79
CA SER A 70 -5.70 -1.29 7.86
C SER A 70 -4.77 -1.87 8.92
N GLY A 71 -5.25 -1.96 10.16
CA GLY A 71 -4.46 -2.55 11.23
C GLY A 71 -5.24 -2.81 12.50
N THR A 72 -4.70 -3.73 13.29
CA THR A 72 -5.23 -4.16 14.57
C THR A 72 -4.27 -3.69 15.67
N PRO A 73 -4.69 -2.79 16.58
CA PRO A 73 -3.84 -2.37 17.67
C PRO A 73 -3.60 -3.52 18.65
N ARG A 74 -2.39 -3.55 19.24
CA ARG A 74 -2.01 -4.50 20.28
C ARG A 74 -2.37 -3.93 21.64
N HIS A 75 -3.13 -4.69 22.46
CA HIS A 75 -3.39 -4.29 23.85
C HIS A 75 -2.09 -3.97 24.62
N PRO A 76 -2.00 -2.86 25.40
CA PRO A 76 -3.09 -1.94 25.80
C PRO A 76 -3.32 -0.75 24.83
N HIS A 77 -2.65 -0.68 23.69
CA HIS A 77 -2.76 0.42 22.73
C HIS A 77 -4.13 0.46 22.05
N GLY A 78 -4.54 1.67 21.65
CA GLY A 78 -5.80 1.92 20.95
C GLY A 78 -5.62 2.19 19.45
N THR A 79 -6.74 2.32 18.76
CA THR A 79 -6.78 2.68 17.33
C THR A 79 -6.24 4.09 17.06
N ASP A 80 -6.39 5.01 17.99
CA ASP A 80 -5.87 6.37 17.96
C ASP A 80 -4.34 6.41 17.97
N GLU A 81 -3.69 5.63 18.83
CA GLU A 81 -2.24 5.51 18.85
C GLU A 81 -1.69 4.86 17.56
N LEU A 82 -2.41 3.85 17.04
CA LEU A 82 -2.07 3.21 15.79
C LEU A 82 -2.21 4.19 14.60
N GLU A 83 -3.28 4.98 14.58
CA GLU A 83 -3.52 6.00 13.56
C GLU A 83 -2.39 7.04 13.51
N VAL A 84 -2.00 7.56 14.68
CA VAL A 84 -0.85 8.49 14.80
C VAL A 84 0.45 7.84 14.31
N ALA A 85 0.68 6.58 14.64
CA ALA A 85 1.88 5.85 14.21
C ALA A 85 1.91 5.64 12.68
N VAL A 86 0.77 5.35 12.06
CA VAL A 86 0.62 5.25 10.60
C VAL A 86 0.94 6.59 9.94
N TYR A 87 0.35 7.69 10.41
CA TYR A 87 0.62 9.01 9.84
C TYR A 87 2.08 9.43 9.98
N ALA A 88 2.74 9.08 11.07
CA ALA A 88 4.16 9.37 11.25
C ALA A 88 5.04 8.68 10.18
N GLU A 89 4.70 7.48 9.73
CA GLU A 89 5.40 6.80 8.64
C GLU A 89 5.07 7.40 7.27
N LEU A 90 3.82 7.81 7.03
CA LEU A 90 3.42 8.48 5.80
C LEU A 90 4.09 9.87 5.67
N GLU A 91 4.22 10.62 6.77
CA GLU A 91 4.93 11.90 6.78
C GLU A 91 6.41 11.76 6.41
N LYS A 92 7.06 10.64 6.75
CA LYS A 92 8.43 10.37 6.30
C LYS A 92 8.50 10.22 4.78
N LEU A 93 7.51 9.56 4.14
CA LEU A 93 7.45 9.46 2.68
C LEU A 93 7.30 10.83 2.00
N LYS A 94 6.60 11.77 2.65
CA LYS A 94 6.40 13.13 2.12
C LYS A 94 7.61 14.05 2.30
N LYS A 95 8.42 13.81 3.33
CA LYS A 95 9.52 14.72 3.73
C LYS A 95 10.90 14.23 3.31
N GLU A 96 11.09 12.92 3.24
CA GLU A 96 12.38 12.30 3.01
C GLU A 96 12.32 11.40 1.77
N PRO A 97 13.23 11.56 0.79
CA PRO A 97 13.29 10.66 -0.35
C PRO A 97 13.65 9.25 0.13
N VAL A 98 13.00 8.25 -0.47
CA VAL A 98 13.32 6.85 -0.23
C VAL A 98 14.77 6.57 -0.62
N LYS A 99 15.51 5.85 0.23
CA LYS A 99 16.90 5.49 -0.07
C LYS A 99 16.97 4.61 -1.32
N LYS A 100 17.95 4.88 -2.18
CA LYS A 100 18.12 4.14 -3.44
C LYS A 100 18.14 2.62 -3.24
N GLN A 101 18.89 2.13 -2.25
CA GLN A 101 18.96 0.71 -1.93
C GLN A 101 17.62 0.11 -1.48
N GLU A 102 16.81 0.88 -0.73
CA GLU A 102 15.47 0.46 -0.31
C GLU A 102 14.54 0.35 -1.51
N LEU A 103 14.56 1.33 -2.42
CA LEU A 103 13.75 1.34 -3.64
C LEU A 103 14.15 0.19 -4.57
N GLU A 104 15.44 0.01 -4.86
CA GLU A 104 15.96 -1.09 -5.69
C GLU A 104 15.52 -2.46 -5.15
N LYS A 105 15.60 -2.66 -3.83
CA LYS A 105 15.14 -3.89 -3.19
C LYS A 105 13.65 -4.13 -3.45
N ILE A 106 12.80 -3.11 -3.29
CA ILE A 106 11.35 -3.23 -3.48
C ILE A 106 11.01 -3.50 -4.95
N ILE A 107 11.63 -2.78 -5.88
CA ILE A 107 11.44 -3.01 -7.32
C ILE A 107 11.82 -4.46 -7.68
N ASN A 108 12.97 -4.95 -7.20
CA ASN A 108 13.39 -6.33 -7.45
C ASN A 108 12.42 -7.35 -6.85
N GLN A 109 11.85 -7.06 -5.67
CA GLN A 109 10.86 -7.92 -5.04
C GLN A 109 9.56 -7.99 -5.88
N LEU A 110 9.01 -6.84 -6.28
CA LEU A 110 7.81 -6.75 -7.11
C LEU A 110 8.02 -7.45 -8.46
N ARG A 111 9.17 -7.25 -9.10
CA ARG A 111 9.54 -7.91 -10.34
C ARG A 111 9.60 -9.44 -10.18
N ALA A 112 10.25 -9.92 -9.13
CA ALA A 112 10.35 -11.36 -8.87
C ALA A 112 8.99 -11.99 -8.59
N GLU A 113 8.10 -11.30 -7.89
CA GLU A 113 6.73 -11.75 -7.63
C GLU A 113 5.90 -11.79 -8.92
N PHE A 114 5.96 -10.73 -9.71
CA PHE A 114 5.26 -10.67 -10.99
C PHE A 114 5.70 -11.81 -11.92
N ILE A 115 7.01 -12.06 -12.05
CA ILE A 115 7.54 -13.17 -12.87
C ILE A 115 7.06 -14.52 -12.33
N ARG A 116 7.05 -14.73 -11.00
CA ARG A 116 6.56 -15.98 -10.40
C ARG A 116 5.09 -16.24 -10.69
N GLU A 117 4.26 -15.21 -10.68
CA GLU A 117 2.83 -15.34 -11.01
C GLU A 117 2.63 -15.77 -12.46
N LEU A 118 3.47 -15.31 -13.39
CA LEU A 118 3.38 -15.69 -14.81
C LEU A 118 3.87 -17.12 -15.10
N ASN A 119 4.54 -17.79 -14.16
CA ASN A 119 5.07 -19.13 -14.35
C ASN A 119 4.00 -20.24 -14.30
N SER A 120 2.73 -19.92 -14.06
CA SER A 120 1.62 -20.86 -14.12
C SER A 120 0.57 -20.43 -15.14
N ASN A 121 -0.09 -21.40 -15.77
CA ASN A 121 -1.16 -21.11 -16.72
C ASN A 121 -2.31 -20.31 -16.06
N SER A 122 -2.66 -20.62 -14.82
CA SER A 122 -3.68 -19.89 -14.07
C SER A 122 -3.25 -18.46 -13.74
N GLY A 123 -2.00 -18.26 -13.32
CA GLY A 123 -1.45 -16.93 -13.06
C GLY A 123 -1.39 -16.06 -14.32
N LEU A 124 -0.91 -16.63 -15.43
CA LEU A 124 -0.89 -15.95 -16.72
C LEU A 124 -2.31 -15.57 -17.18
N ALA A 125 -3.26 -16.50 -17.15
CA ALA A 125 -4.64 -16.23 -17.52
C ALA A 125 -5.28 -15.16 -16.63
N SER A 126 -5.06 -15.22 -15.30
CA SER A 126 -5.55 -14.21 -14.37
C SER A 126 -4.98 -12.82 -14.66
N ARG A 127 -3.68 -12.70 -14.93
CA ARG A 127 -3.05 -11.42 -15.24
C ARG A 127 -3.50 -10.85 -16.59
N LEU A 128 -3.61 -11.67 -17.63
CA LEU A 128 -4.14 -11.24 -18.94
C LEU A 128 -5.57 -10.72 -18.78
N SER A 129 -6.44 -11.48 -18.11
CA SER A 129 -7.83 -11.08 -17.86
C SER A 129 -7.92 -9.82 -17.01
N TYR A 130 -7.07 -9.69 -15.99
CA TYR A 130 -7.02 -8.50 -15.14
C TYR A 130 -6.72 -7.24 -15.96
N TYR A 131 -5.63 -7.25 -16.73
CA TYR A 131 -5.25 -6.05 -17.50
C TYR A 131 -6.24 -5.76 -18.63
N GLU A 132 -6.81 -6.78 -19.28
CA GLU A 132 -7.86 -6.58 -20.29
C GLU A 132 -9.09 -5.89 -19.68
N ILE A 133 -9.55 -6.35 -18.50
CA ILE A 133 -10.76 -5.81 -17.87
C ILE A 133 -10.51 -4.42 -17.24
N ILE A 134 -9.36 -4.25 -16.59
CA ILE A 134 -9.07 -3.04 -15.80
C ILE A 134 -8.53 -1.92 -16.68
N ALA A 135 -7.53 -2.22 -17.51
CA ALA A 135 -6.85 -1.22 -18.34
C ALA A 135 -7.41 -1.15 -19.79
N GLY A 136 -8.30 -2.08 -20.15
CA GLY A 136 -8.85 -2.18 -21.51
C GLY A 136 -7.85 -2.73 -22.54
N ASP A 137 -6.72 -3.25 -22.10
CA ASP A 137 -5.68 -3.78 -22.99
C ASP A 137 -4.70 -4.67 -22.18
N TYR A 138 -4.74 -5.98 -22.43
CA TYR A 138 -3.85 -6.94 -21.77
C TYR A 138 -2.35 -6.64 -21.96
N ARG A 139 -1.98 -5.88 -22.98
CA ARG A 139 -0.59 -5.48 -23.24
C ARG A 139 0.02 -4.61 -22.15
N TYR A 140 -0.79 -3.98 -21.29
CA TYR A 140 -0.28 -3.33 -20.09
C TYR A 140 0.45 -4.28 -19.15
N MET A 141 0.12 -5.59 -19.16
CA MET A 141 0.86 -6.61 -18.42
C MET A 141 2.35 -6.64 -18.80
N THR A 142 2.66 -6.53 -20.08
CA THR A 142 4.07 -6.57 -20.55
C THR A 142 4.86 -5.32 -20.18
N ARG A 143 4.19 -4.23 -19.86
CA ARG A 143 4.80 -2.94 -19.48
C ARG A 143 4.97 -2.80 -17.96
N TYR A 144 4.36 -3.66 -17.16
CA TYR A 144 4.36 -3.51 -15.70
C TYR A 144 5.76 -3.35 -15.11
N ILE A 145 6.68 -4.25 -15.47
CA ILE A 145 8.08 -4.21 -15.00
C ILE A 145 8.77 -2.91 -15.44
N GLU A 146 8.63 -2.54 -16.70
CA GLU A 146 9.19 -1.31 -17.23
C GLU A 146 8.68 -0.07 -16.48
N MET A 147 7.39 -0.05 -16.11
CA MET A 147 6.79 1.07 -15.40
C MET A 147 7.28 1.18 -13.96
N ILE A 148 7.36 0.06 -13.21
CA ILE A 148 7.88 0.09 -11.84
C ILE A 148 9.39 0.41 -11.79
N GLU A 149 10.17 0.03 -12.80
CA GLU A 149 11.61 0.33 -12.90
C GLU A 149 11.91 1.81 -13.17
N LYS A 150 10.95 2.54 -13.75
CA LYS A 150 11.06 4.00 -13.97
C LYS A 150 10.80 4.82 -12.70
N ILE A 151 10.21 4.23 -11.67
CA ILE A 151 9.81 4.95 -10.46
C ILE A 151 11.05 5.42 -9.71
N THR A 152 11.07 6.72 -9.41
CA THR A 152 12.13 7.38 -8.66
C THR A 152 11.71 7.67 -7.21
N PRO A 153 12.65 7.93 -6.30
CA PRO A 153 12.32 8.41 -4.94
C PRO A 153 11.47 9.69 -4.95
N GLN A 154 11.64 10.53 -5.96
CA GLN A 154 10.88 11.77 -6.14
C GLN A 154 9.43 11.48 -6.48
N ASP A 155 9.14 10.54 -7.39
CA ASP A 155 7.77 10.15 -7.75
C ASP A 155 6.99 9.65 -6.53
N ILE A 156 7.64 8.86 -5.67
CA ILE A 156 7.05 8.36 -4.41
C ILE A 156 6.70 9.53 -3.50
N MET A 157 7.62 10.49 -3.33
CA MET A 157 7.41 11.64 -2.47
C MET A 157 6.29 12.55 -3.00
N GLU A 158 6.23 12.78 -4.32
CA GLU A 158 5.20 13.58 -4.96
C GLU A 158 3.82 12.92 -4.85
N ALA A 159 3.72 11.62 -5.12
CA ALA A 159 2.49 10.87 -4.95
C ALA A 159 2.01 10.90 -3.48
N ALA A 160 2.91 10.71 -2.52
CA ALA A 160 2.57 10.79 -1.10
C ALA A 160 2.06 12.20 -0.72
N LYS A 161 2.72 13.27 -1.17
CA LYS A 161 2.27 14.65 -0.92
C LYS A 161 0.92 14.95 -1.55
N LYS A 162 0.70 14.48 -2.77
CA LYS A 162 -0.51 14.80 -3.55
C LYS A 162 -1.75 14.06 -3.06
N TYR A 163 -1.61 12.79 -2.71
CA TYR A 163 -2.76 11.92 -2.45
C TYR A 163 -2.98 11.56 -0.99
N LEU A 164 -1.90 11.40 -0.19
CA LEU A 164 -2.02 10.96 1.21
C LEU A 164 -2.25 12.16 2.15
N THR A 165 -3.18 13.04 1.80
CA THR A 165 -3.50 14.26 2.55
C THR A 165 -4.68 14.04 3.51
N GLU A 166 -4.88 14.97 4.43
CA GLU A 166 -5.98 14.93 5.39
C GLU A 166 -7.34 15.11 4.70
N GLU A 167 -7.40 16.01 3.73
CA GLU A 167 -8.62 16.35 2.99
C GLU A 167 -9.08 15.22 2.08
N ASN A 168 -8.18 14.32 1.69
CA ASN A 168 -8.45 13.20 0.79
C ASN A 168 -8.67 11.87 1.50
N ARG A 169 -8.71 11.85 2.85
CA ARG A 169 -8.84 10.62 3.62
C ARG A 169 -10.22 10.40 4.20
N THR A 170 -10.55 9.12 4.35
CA THR A 170 -11.65 8.65 5.20
C THR A 170 -11.09 7.66 6.23
N VAL A 171 -11.49 7.84 7.48
CA VAL A 171 -11.07 6.96 8.59
C VAL A 171 -12.30 6.24 9.13
N ALA A 172 -12.19 4.92 9.28
CA ALA A 172 -13.17 4.07 9.94
C ALA A 172 -12.53 3.33 11.10
N VAL A 173 -13.16 3.39 12.26
CA VAL A 173 -12.66 2.81 13.50
C VAL A 173 -13.71 1.89 14.10
N LEU A 174 -13.30 0.66 14.39
CA LEU A 174 -14.06 -0.27 15.23
C LEU A 174 -13.45 -0.27 16.63
N GLN A 175 -14.26 0.02 17.65
CA GLN A 175 -13.82 0.01 19.05
C GLN A 175 -14.74 -0.88 19.89
N LYS A 176 -14.18 -1.50 20.94
CA LYS A 176 -15.00 -2.19 21.92
C LYS A 176 -15.84 -1.17 22.69
N LYS A 177 -17.14 -1.43 22.81
CA LYS A 177 -17.96 -0.67 23.77
C LYS A 177 -17.40 -0.91 25.17
N VAL A 178 -16.94 0.14 25.82
CA VAL A 178 -16.69 0.10 27.26
C VAL A 178 -18.08 -0.07 27.90
N LYS A 179 -18.34 -1.22 28.53
CA LYS A 179 -19.54 -1.35 29.35
C LYS A 179 -19.40 -0.38 30.52
N PRO A 180 -20.43 0.44 30.79
CA PRO A 180 -20.44 1.31 31.97
C PRO A 180 -20.35 0.52 33.25
#